data_604997b29cb5c81080bacfa2d5c5920e
#
_entry.id   604997b29cb5c81080bacfa2d5c5920e
#
_cell.length_a   1.000
_cell.length_b   1.000
_cell.length_c   1.000
_cell.angle_alpha   90.00
_cell.angle_beta   90.00
_cell.angle_gamma   90.00
#
_symmetry.space_group_name_H-M   'P 1'
#
loop_
_entity.id
_entity.type
_entity.pdbx_description
1 polymer ?
#
loop_
_entity_poly.entity_id
_entity_poly.type
_entity_poly.pdbx_seq_one_letter_code
_entity_poly.pdbx_strand_id
1 'polypeptide(L)'
;MTSRLSLIGHRGARGLAPENTLPSFEAAFALGVDAIEFDVGMTRDDVVVALHNPDLAPYLTRDAQGQWLSDPAPDVRQLMADELAAYDVGRLNADSAYGRQFPEQQAVDGTRIPHLSAVLAAFQQPGREQVGVCVELKIAPHEPQRYAEPEAFCRAVLDELQAANVLTRSSITSFDWRVLAIMQRLSPGLPMAYLSSQTYRPDPSRLNREQLLAWTNGMDPQDFGGSVPHMIHAAGGHIWSCDHRDVTPEAVTTAHGLGLRVWAWTANQPEDMHRLIDAGVDGIISDYPNRLRTVAEARGLAL
;
A
#
# COMPACT_ATOMS: atom_id res chain seq x y z
N MET A 1 27.85 3.46 -5.15
CA MET A 1 26.93 3.52 -6.29
C MET A 1 25.64 4.08 -5.74
N THR A 2 25.21 5.24 -6.20
CA THR A 2 23.88 5.77 -5.83
C THR A 2 22.85 4.81 -6.38
N SER A 3 22.08 4.15 -5.50
CA SER A 3 20.95 3.32 -5.92
C SER A 3 19.96 4.20 -6.68
N ARG A 4 19.41 3.68 -7.79
CA ARG A 4 18.34 4.36 -8.53
C ARG A 4 17.13 4.53 -7.60
N LEU A 5 16.60 5.75 -7.51
CA LEU A 5 15.36 6.01 -6.75
C LEU A 5 14.17 5.34 -7.45
N SER A 6 13.38 4.57 -6.71
CA SER A 6 12.14 4.00 -7.22
C SER A 6 10.97 4.97 -7.07
N LEU A 7 10.31 5.29 -8.18
CA LEU A 7 9.07 6.05 -8.21
C LEU A 7 7.89 5.09 -8.04
N ILE A 8 7.17 5.17 -6.92
CA ILE A 8 6.10 4.23 -6.58
C ILE A 8 4.77 4.98 -6.50
N GLY A 9 3.81 4.55 -7.32
CA GLY A 9 2.46 5.09 -7.28
C GLY A 9 1.68 4.51 -6.10
N HIS A 10 1.07 5.36 -5.27
CA HIS A 10 0.26 4.99 -4.11
C HIS A 10 -1.18 4.74 -4.51
N ARG A 11 -1.69 3.53 -4.30
CA ARG A 11 -3.01 3.07 -4.76
C ARG A 11 -3.23 3.36 -6.24
N GLY A 12 -2.17 3.19 -7.04
CA GLY A 12 -2.06 3.69 -8.39
C GLY A 12 -1.51 5.11 -8.43
N ALA A 13 -2.37 6.08 -8.78
CA ALA A 13 -2.07 7.51 -8.75
C ALA A 13 -3.27 8.23 -8.10
N ARG A 14 -3.51 7.96 -6.79
CA ARG A 14 -4.71 8.40 -6.04
C ARG A 14 -5.00 9.88 -6.16
N GLY A 15 -3.98 10.72 -6.21
CA GLY A 15 -4.15 12.16 -6.37
C GLY A 15 -4.69 12.58 -7.74
N LEU A 16 -4.66 11.68 -8.75
CA LEU A 16 -5.04 11.98 -10.13
C LEU A 16 -6.26 11.18 -10.62
N ALA A 17 -6.48 9.98 -10.08
CA ALA A 17 -7.57 9.08 -10.46
C ALA A 17 -8.07 8.28 -9.24
N PRO A 18 -9.28 7.69 -9.28
CA PRO A 18 -9.87 6.99 -8.13
C PRO A 18 -8.99 5.86 -7.61
N GLU A 19 -8.66 5.89 -6.32
CA GLU A 19 -7.71 4.98 -5.68
C GLU A 19 -8.07 3.51 -5.80
N ASN A 20 -7.05 2.63 -5.86
CA ASN A 20 -7.21 1.17 -5.92
C ASN A 20 -8.12 0.70 -7.07
N THR A 21 -8.14 1.43 -8.19
CA THR A 21 -8.97 1.13 -9.35
C THR A 21 -8.14 1.02 -10.62
N LEU A 22 -8.68 0.35 -11.63
CA LEU A 22 -8.00 0.25 -12.93
C LEU A 22 -7.66 1.63 -13.54
N PRO A 23 -8.55 2.65 -13.52
CA PRO A 23 -8.18 4.00 -13.96
C PRO A 23 -6.97 4.60 -13.23
N SER A 24 -6.83 4.36 -11.92
CA SER A 24 -5.68 4.85 -11.15
C SER A 24 -4.39 4.14 -11.54
N PHE A 25 -4.47 2.83 -11.79
CA PHE A 25 -3.32 2.06 -12.26
C PHE A 25 -2.90 2.47 -13.67
N GLU A 26 -3.87 2.70 -14.57
CA GLU A 26 -3.60 3.22 -15.92
C GLU A 26 -2.89 4.58 -15.87
N ALA A 27 -3.33 5.49 -14.99
CA ALA A 27 -2.67 6.77 -14.78
C ALA A 27 -1.22 6.61 -14.30
N ALA A 28 -0.98 5.68 -13.36
CA ALA A 28 0.37 5.39 -12.87
C ALA A 28 1.26 4.77 -13.96
N PHE A 29 0.74 3.80 -14.74
CA PHE A 29 1.47 3.23 -15.88
C PHE A 29 1.84 4.29 -16.91
N ALA A 30 0.90 5.17 -17.26
CA ALA A 30 1.14 6.26 -18.22
C ALA A 30 2.23 7.24 -17.76
N LEU A 31 2.38 7.41 -16.44
CA LEU A 31 3.44 8.21 -15.84
C LEU A 31 4.79 7.47 -15.76
N GLY A 32 4.85 6.19 -16.11
CA GLY A 32 6.08 5.40 -16.12
C GLY A 32 6.66 5.21 -14.73
N VAL A 33 5.84 4.86 -13.75
CA VAL A 33 6.31 4.52 -12.40
C VAL A 33 7.10 3.21 -12.40
N ASP A 34 8.03 3.05 -11.44
CA ASP A 34 8.80 1.82 -11.28
C ASP A 34 7.99 0.70 -10.61
N ALA A 35 7.03 1.08 -9.75
CA ALA A 35 6.11 0.14 -9.11
C ALA A 35 4.78 0.82 -8.79
N ILE A 36 3.74 0.03 -8.62
CA ILE A 36 2.46 0.49 -8.10
C ILE A 36 2.20 -0.25 -6.80
N GLU A 37 1.99 0.53 -5.76
CA GLU A 37 1.49 0.06 -4.48
C GLU A 37 -0.03 0.16 -4.47
N PHE A 38 -0.69 -0.88 -3.93
CA PHE A 38 -2.13 -0.92 -3.77
C PHE A 38 -2.55 -1.86 -2.64
N ASP A 39 -3.70 -1.55 -2.05
CA ASP A 39 -4.26 -2.28 -0.92
C ASP A 39 -5.19 -3.39 -1.40
N VAL A 40 -5.22 -4.51 -0.67
CA VAL A 40 -6.19 -5.58 -0.90
C VAL A 40 -6.90 -5.98 0.39
N GLY A 41 -8.15 -6.39 0.22
CA GLY A 41 -8.98 -7.05 1.21
C GLY A 41 -9.64 -8.28 0.61
N MET A 42 -10.51 -8.96 1.39
CA MET A 42 -11.14 -10.20 0.97
C MET A 42 -12.63 -10.18 1.28
N THR A 43 -13.46 -10.58 0.32
CA THR A 43 -14.91 -10.69 0.44
C THR A 43 -15.33 -11.90 1.27
N ARG A 44 -16.64 -12.03 1.52
CA ARG A 44 -17.23 -13.16 2.26
C ARG A 44 -16.98 -14.52 1.59
N ASP A 45 -16.96 -14.55 0.28
CA ASP A 45 -16.69 -15.73 -0.56
C ASP A 45 -15.22 -15.89 -0.93
N ASP A 46 -14.33 -15.27 -0.15
CA ASP A 46 -12.88 -15.39 -0.24
C ASP A 46 -12.26 -14.89 -1.55
N VAL A 47 -12.91 -13.97 -2.25
CA VAL A 47 -12.35 -13.28 -3.42
C VAL A 47 -11.52 -12.08 -2.95
N VAL A 48 -10.28 -11.99 -3.44
CA VAL A 48 -9.39 -10.86 -3.14
C VAL A 48 -9.74 -9.68 -4.05
N VAL A 49 -9.95 -8.50 -3.44
CA VAL A 49 -10.36 -7.26 -4.11
C VAL A 49 -9.47 -6.09 -3.70
N ALA A 50 -9.30 -5.11 -4.60
CA ALA A 50 -8.45 -3.95 -4.31
C ALA A 50 -9.26 -2.87 -3.59
N LEU A 51 -8.97 -2.65 -2.31
CA LEU A 51 -9.54 -1.57 -1.50
C LEU A 51 -8.74 -1.37 -0.21
N HIS A 52 -8.83 -0.16 0.36
CA HIS A 52 -8.06 0.19 1.56
C HIS A 52 -8.83 -0.10 2.87
N ASN A 53 -10.09 0.29 2.95
CA ASN A 53 -10.86 0.18 4.18
C ASN A 53 -11.54 -1.19 4.29
N PRO A 54 -11.77 -1.71 5.51
CA PRO A 54 -12.55 -2.93 5.68
C PRO A 54 -14.03 -2.76 5.31
N ASP A 55 -14.50 -1.51 5.20
CA ASP A 55 -15.85 -1.13 4.78
C ASP A 55 -15.87 -0.35 3.46
N LEU A 56 -17.05 -0.23 2.88
CA LEU A 56 -17.31 0.60 1.72
C LEU A 56 -17.40 2.07 2.11
N ALA A 57 -16.25 2.71 2.32
CA ALA A 57 -16.13 4.06 2.85
C ALA A 57 -17.12 5.05 2.21
N PRO A 58 -17.98 5.73 2.99
CA PRO A 58 -19.02 6.61 2.46
C PRO A 58 -18.50 7.79 1.63
N TYR A 59 -17.28 8.20 1.84
CA TYR A 59 -16.63 9.29 1.09
C TYR A 59 -16.04 8.85 -0.26
N LEU A 60 -16.01 7.54 -0.52
CA LEU A 60 -15.52 6.93 -1.76
C LEU A 60 -16.60 6.22 -2.56
N THR A 61 -17.71 5.81 -1.92
CA THR A 61 -18.59 4.79 -2.48
C THR A 61 -20.00 5.32 -2.67
N ARG A 62 -20.54 5.10 -3.86
CA ARG A 62 -21.94 5.35 -4.22
C ARG A 62 -22.63 4.02 -4.49
N ASP A 63 -23.91 3.97 -4.17
CA ASP A 63 -24.79 2.84 -4.48
C ASP A 63 -25.18 2.79 -5.97
N ALA A 64 -25.99 1.80 -6.34
CA ALA A 64 -26.50 1.64 -7.71
C ALA A 64 -27.39 2.79 -8.20
N GLN A 65 -27.90 3.63 -7.28
CA GLN A 65 -28.70 4.83 -7.57
C GLN A 65 -27.82 6.08 -7.65
N GLY A 66 -26.49 5.94 -7.48
CA GLY A 66 -25.52 7.05 -7.49
C GLY A 66 -25.50 7.88 -6.21
N GLN A 67 -26.14 7.40 -5.13
CA GLN A 67 -26.15 8.07 -3.83
C GLN A 67 -24.94 7.67 -3.00
N TRP A 68 -24.34 8.64 -2.29
CA TRP A 68 -23.28 8.35 -1.34
C TRP A 68 -23.77 7.44 -0.22
N LEU A 69 -22.98 6.44 0.14
CA LEU A 69 -23.27 5.64 1.31
C LEU A 69 -23.23 6.49 2.58
N SER A 70 -23.83 5.98 3.64
CA SER A 70 -23.81 6.59 4.98
C SER A 70 -23.29 5.58 6.00
N ASP A 71 -22.80 6.07 7.14
CA ASP A 71 -22.40 5.23 8.25
C ASP A 71 -23.63 4.65 9.00
N PRO A 72 -23.57 3.38 9.43
CA PRO A 72 -22.50 2.41 9.19
C PRO A 72 -22.56 1.85 7.77
N ALA A 73 -21.44 1.91 7.06
CA ALA A 73 -21.30 1.30 5.74
C ALA A 73 -21.04 -0.22 5.84
N PRO A 74 -21.40 -1.01 4.82
CA PRO A 74 -21.16 -2.44 4.83
C PRO A 74 -19.68 -2.79 4.89
N ASP A 75 -19.30 -3.75 5.74
CA ASP A 75 -17.98 -4.35 5.71
C ASP A 75 -17.84 -5.24 4.47
N VAL A 76 -16.70 -5.13 3.78
CA VAL A 76 -16.42 -5.94 2.59
C VAL A 76 -16.45 -7.44 2.91
N ARG A 77 -15.98 -7.82 4.10
CA ARG A 77 -16.02 -9.22 4.57
C ARG A 77 -17.46 -9.76 4.77
N GLN A 78 -18.49 -8.91 4.74
CA GLN A 78 -19.89 -9.31 4.82
C GLN A 78 -20.56 -9.46 3.45
N LEU A 79 -19.89 -8.98 2.37
CA LEU A 79 -20.40 -8.97 1.01
C LEU A 79 -19.76 -10.07 0.16
N MET A 80 -20.53 -10.64 -0.77
CA MET A 80 -20.02 -11.48 -1.85
C MET A 80 -19.35 -10.59 -2.89
N ALA A 81 -18.39 -11.13 -3.65
CA ALA A 81 -17.72 -10.37 -4.70
C ALA A 81 -18.69 -9.80 -5.74
N ASP A 82 -19.71 -10.56 -6.14
CA ASP A 82 -20.74 -10.10 -7.09
C ASP A 82 -21.58 -8.94 -6.54
N GLU A 83 -21.78 -8.88 -5.21
CA GLU A 83 -22.50 -7.77 -4.60
C GLU A 83 -21.72 -6.45 -4.68
N LEU A 84 -20.38 -6.51 -4.71
CA LEU A 84 -19.53 -5.33 -4.88
C LEU A 84 -19.71 -4.67 -6.23
N ALA A 85 -20.13 -5.39 -7.27
CA ALA A 85 -20.40 -4.85 -8.60
C ALA A 85 -21.53 -3.81 -8.63
N ALA A 86 -22.36 -3.71 -7.59
CA ALA A 86 -23.40 -2.68 -7.48
C ALA A 86 -22.85 -1.30 -7.09
N TYR A 87 -21.66 -1.23 -6.52
CA TYR A 87 -21.10 0.00 -5.98
C TYR A 87 -20.16 0.70 -6.97
N ASP A 88 -20.21 2.02 -6.96
CA ASP A 88 -19.36 2.89 -7.78
C ASP A 88 -18.36 3.63 -6.89
N VAL A 89 -17.08 3.42 -7.16
CA VAL A 89 -15.94 4.04 -6.45
C VAL A 89 -15.15 5.01 -7.35
N GLY A 90 -15.72 5.40 -8.46
CA GLY A 90 -15.07 6.22 -9.49
C GLY A 90 -14.98 7.71 -9.17
N ARG A 91 -15.32 8.13 -7.96
CA ARG A 91 -15.32 9.55 -7.58
C ARG A 91 -15.17 9.71 -6.07
N LEU A 92 -14.44 10.74 -5.66
CA LEU A 92 -14.44 11.21 -4.28
C LEU A 92 -15.64 12.11 -3.99
N ASN A 93 -16.19 12.00 -2.78
CA ASN A 93 -17.13 13.00 -2.28
C ASN A 93 -16.38 14.27 -1.93
N ALA A 94 -16.50 15.31 -2.78
CA ALA A 94 -15.80 16.59 -2.62
C ALA A 94 -16.19 17.35 -1.33
N ASP A 95 -17.36 17.06 -0.76
CA ASP A 95 -17.82 17.66 0.49
C ASP A 95 -17.23 16.97 1.72
N SER A 96 -16.62 15.81 1.55
CA SER A 96 -15.92 15.10 2.62
C SER A 96 -14.54 15.73 2.92
N ALA A 97 -14.07 15.54 4.17
CA ALA A 97 -12.70 15.93 4.54
C ALA A 97 -11.65 15.17 3.74
N TYR A 98 -11.94 13.92 3.36
CA TYR A 98 -11.07 13.08 2.55
C TYR A 98 -11.02 13.58 1.09
N GLY A 99 -12.15 13.82 0.47
CA GLY A 99 -12.21 14.26 -0.92
C GLY A 99 -11.50 15.60 -1.17
N ARG A 100 -11.58 16.52 -0.19
CA ARG A 100 -10.86 17.81 -0.26
C ARG A 100 -9.34 17.69 -0.25
N GLN A 101 -8.77 16.54 0.12
CA GLN A 101 -7.31 16.33 0.08
C GLN A 101 -6.79 16.08 -1.32
N PHE A 102 -7.65 15.69 -2.26
CA PHE A 102 -7.27 15.30 -3.62
C PHE A 102 -7.98 16.14 -4.69
N PRO A 103 -7.75 17.46 -4.73
CA PRO A 103 -8.48 18.36 -5.63
C PRO A 103 -8.16 18.16 -7.12
N GLU A 104 -7.04 17.48 -7.43
CA GLU A 104 -6.63 17.19 -8.82
C GLU A 104 -7.19 15.86 -9.34
N GLN A 105 -7.79 15.04 -8.45
CA GLN A 105 -8.33 13.74 -8.85
C GLN A 105 -9.46 13.91 -9.86
N GLN A 106 -9.30 13.26 -11.01
CA GLN A 106 -10.34 13.21 -12.06
C GLN A 106 -11.28 12.05 -11.79
N ALA A 107 -12.58 12.33 -11.73
CA ALA A 107 -13.59 11.31 -11.56
C ALA A 107 -13.73 10.44 -12.82
N VAL A 108 -13.94 9.13 -12.63
CA VAL A 108 -14.25 8.15 -13.66
C VAL A 108 -15.48 7.38 -13.22
N ASP A 109 -16.64 8.00 -13.34
CA ASP A 109 -17.90 7.43 -12.88
C ASP A 109 -18.19 6.06 -13.50
N GLY A 110 -18.82 5.19 -12.73
CA GLY A 110 -19.07 3.80 -13.12
C GLY A 110 -17.92 2.84 -12.84
N THR A 111 -16.83 3.33 -12.21
CA THR A 111 -15.69 2.48 -11.82
C THR A 111 -16.09 1.57 -10.66
N ARG A 112 -15.73 0.29 -10.79
CA ARG A 112 -15.99 -0.73 -9.77
C ARG A 112 -14.75 -1.07 -8.97
N ILE A 113 -14.94 -1.66 -7.79
CA ILE A 113 -13.86 -2.26 -7.01
C ILE A 113 -13.34 -3.46 -7.79
N PRO A 114 -12.06 -3.47 -8.22
CA PRO A 114 -11.56 -4.56 -9.05
C PRO A 114 -11.17 -5.77 -8.19
N HIS A 115 -11.38 -6.97 -8.72
CA HIS A 115 -10.75 -8.19 -8.19
C HIS A 115 -9.24 -8.10 -8.40
N LEU A 116 -8.46 -8.75 -7.54
CA LEU A 116 -7.01 -8.78 -7.67
C LEU A 116 -6.58 -9.33 -9.04
N SER A 117 -7.24 -10.37 -9.54
CA SER A 117 -6.98 -10.93 -10.88
C SER A 117 -7.09 -9.88 -12.00
N ALA A 118 -8.09 -8.98 -11.93
CA ALA A 118 -8.24 -7.91 -12.92
C ALA A 118 -7.13 -6.85 -12.79
N VAL A 119 -6.71 -6.54 -11.56
CA VAL A 119 -5.55 -5.66 -11.31
C VAL A 119 -4.29 -6.27 -11.91
N LEU A 120 -4.02 -7.54 -11.61
CA LEU A 120 -2.82 -8.24 -12.10
C LEU A 120 -2.82 -8.39 -13.63
N ALA A 121 -3.99 -8.58 -14.26
CA ALA A 121 -4.12 -8.57 -15.71
C ALA A 121 -3.69 -7.22 -16.33
N ALA A 122 -3.91 -6.10 -15.65
CA ALA A 122 -3.42 -4.80 -16.10
C ALA A 122 -1.88 -4.73 -16.12
N PHE A 123 -1.20 -5.35 -15.17
CA PHE A 123 0.27 -5.44 -15.16
C PHE A 123 0.85 -6.36 -16.26
N GLN A 124 0.05 -7.25 -16.81
CA GLN A 124 0.48 -8.17 -17.88
C GLN A 124 0.41 -7.55 -19.28
N GLN A 125 -0.12 -6.32 -19.41
CA GLN A 125 -0.20 -5.66 -20.71
C GLN A 125 1.21 -5.33 -21.24
N PRO A 126 1.41 -5.36 -22.58
CA PRO A 126 2.68 -5.04 -23.21
C PRO A 126 3.25 -3.69 -22.75
N GLY A 127 4.55 -3.66 -22.47
CA GLY A 127 5.26 -2.46 -21.98
C GLY A 127 5.23 -2.25 -20.48
N ARG A 128 4.61 -3.17 -19.72
CA ARG A 128 4.50 -3.09 -18.25
C ARG A 128 5.29 -4.18 -17.52
N GLU A 129 6.10 -4.94 -18.24
CA GLU A 129 6.81 -6.11 -17.74
C GLU A 129 7.79 -5.78 -16.61
N GLN A 130 8.28 -4.54 -16.57
CA GLN A 130 9.24 -4.07 -15.57
C GLN A 130 8.58 -3.39 -14.36
N VAL A 131 7.28 -3.10 -14.42
CA VAL A 131 6.61 -2.40 -13.32
C VAL A 131 6.39 -3.35 -12.15
N GLY A 132 6.90 -2.98 -10.98
CA GLY A 132 6.78 -3.74 -9.74
C GLY A 132 5.33 -3.74 -9.21
N VAL A 133 4.96 -4.87 -8.60
CA VAL A 133 3.65 -5.09 -7.97
C VAL A 133 3.82 -5.05 -6.46
N CYS A 134 3.29 -4.03 -5.79
CA CYS A 134 3.44 -3.81 -4.36
C CYS A 134 2.08 -3.99 -3.67
N VAL A 135 1.84 -5.13 -3.02
CA VAL A 135 0.52 -5.47 -2.48
C VAL A 135 0.50 -5.28 -0.97
N GLU A 136 -0.33 -4.35 -0.49
CA GLU A 136 -0.60 -4.24 0.95
C GLU A 136 -1.75 -5.14 1.36
N LEU A 137 -1.48 -6.09 2.26
CA LEU A 137 -2.51 -6.90 2.89
C LEU A 137 -3.15 -6.11 4.04
N LYS A 138 -4.40 -5.68 3.83
CA LYS A 138 -5.17 -4.95 4.84
C LYS A 138 -5.80 -5.91 5.82
N ILE A 139 -5.27 -5.92 7.03
CA ILE A 139 -5.72 -6.75 8.12
C ILE A 139 -5.37 -6.05 9.44
N ALA A 140 -6.14 -6.29 10.50
CA ALA A 140 -5.89 -5.73 11.81
C ALA A 140 -6.11 -6.76 12.93
N PRO A 141 -5.17 -6.91 13.86
CA PRO A 141 -5.28 -7.90 14.94
C PRO A 141 -6.43 -7.62 15.92
N HIS A 142 -6.88 -6.37 16.01
CA HIS A 142 -7.88 -5.94 16.99
C HIS A 142 -9.33 -6.07 16.52
N GLU A 143 -9.54 -6.29 15.22
CA GLU A 143 -10.86 -6.39 14.60
C GLU A 143 -10.95 -7.64 13.71
N PRO A 144 -10.60 -8.84 14.23
CA PRO A 144 -10.48 -10.05 13.41
C PRO A 144 -11.79 -10.42 12.69
N GLN A 145 -12.93 -9.99 13.20
CA GLN A 145 -14.25 -10.23 12.59
C GLN A 145 -14.48 -9.44 11.29
N ARG A 146 -13.72 -8.38 11.05
CA ARG A 146 -13.82 -7.53 9.85
C ARG A 146 -12.89 -7.96 8.73
N TYR A 147 -12.01 -8.92 9.00
CA TYR A 147 -10.96 -9.34 8.06
C TYR A 147 -11.00 -10.86 7.85
N ALA A 148 -10.33 -11.32 6.81
CA ALA A 148 -10.14 -12.74 6.57
C ALA A 148 -9.15 -13.35 7.58
N GLU A 149 -9.18 -14.68 7.70
CA GLU A 149 -8.18 -15.40 8.46
C GLU A 149 -6.79 -15.17 7.80
N PRO A 150 -5.74 -14.82 8.58
CA PRO A 150 -4.46 -14.36 8.04
C PRO A 150 -3.80 -15.33 7.05
N GLU A 151 -3.77 -16.64 7.35
CA GLU A 151 -3.11 -17.62 6.47
C GLU A 151 -3.93 -17.86 5.19
N ALA A 152 -5.26 -17.91 5.27
CA ALA A 152 -6.13 -18.05 4.11
C ALA A 152 -5.98 -16.84 3.17
N PHE A 153 -5.91 -15.63 3.74
CA PHE A 153 -5.70 -14.42 2.95
C PHE A 153 -4.34 -14.41 2.25
N CYS A 154 -3.27 -14.74 2.97
CA CYS A 154 -1.94 -14.83 2.39
C CYS A 154 -1.89 -15.85 1.23
N ARG A 155 -2.50 -17.02 1.38
CA ARG A 155 -2.56 -18.05 0.33
C ARG A 155 -3.30 -17.55 -0.90
N ALA A 156 -4.49 -16.96 -0.72
CA ALA A 156 -5.27 -16.44 -1.84
C ALA A 156 -4.51 -15.37 -2.64
N VAL A 157 -3.85 -14.43 -1.96
CA VAL A 157 -3.01 -13.42 -2.64
C VAL A 157 -1.83 -14.06 -3.36
N LEU A 158 -1.15 -15.01 -2.72
CA LEU A 158 0.01 -15.70 -3.31
C LEU A 158 -0.39 -16.51 -4.55
N ASP A 159 -1.50 -17.23 -4.50
CA ASP A 159 -2.02 -18.02 -5.61
C ASP A 159 -2.34 -17.13 -6.82
N GLU A 160 -2.94 -15.96 -6.61
CA GLU A 160 -3.22 -15.00 -7.68
C GLU A 160 -1.94 -14.40 -8.28
N LEU A 161 -0.93 -14.04 -7.45
CA LEU A 161 0.36 -13.54 -7.95
C LEU A 161 1.11 -14.60 -8.77
N GLN A 162 1.03 -15.85 -8.37
CA GLN A 162 1.60 -16.99 -9.11
C GLN A 162 0.85 -17.23 -10.43
N ALA A 163 -0.48 -17.27 -10.39
CA ALA A 163 -1.32 -17.48 -11.58
C ALA A 163 -1.11 -16.37 -12.61
N ALA A 164 -0.92 -15.12 -12.17
CA ALA A 164 -0.61 -13.98 -13.02
C ALA A 164 0.87 -13.92 -13.46
N ASN A 165 1.73 -14.82 -12.99
CA ASN A 165 3.15 -14.85 -13.36
C ASN A 165 3.91 -13.54 -13.06
N VAL A 166 3.54 -12.85 -11.97
CA VAL A 166 4.15 -11.57 -11.56
C VAL A 166 4.99 -11.67 -10.27
N LEU A 167 5.06 -12.86 -9.67
CA LEU A 167 5.68 -13.07 -8.36
C LEU A 167 7.11 -12.55 -8.26
N THR A 168 7.91 -12.69 -9.33
CA THR A 168 9.33 -12.29 -9.36
C THR A 168 9.55 -10.78 -9.29
N ARG A 169 8.52 -10.00 -9.55
CA ARG A 169 8.53 -8.54 -9.49
C ARG A 169 7.54 -7.99 -8.46
N SER A 170 7.07 -8.88 -7.57
CA SER A 170 6.14 -8.51 -6.49
C SER A 170 6.86 -8.29 -5.17
N SER A 171 6.23 -7.51 -4.32
CA SER A 171 6.54 -7.39 -2.90
C SER A 171 5.25 -7.33 -2.09
N ILE A 172 5.29 -7.83 -0.87
CA ILE A 172 4.17 -7.77 0.06
C ILE A 172 4.47 -6.76 1.13
N THR A 173 3.48 -5.94 1.44
CA THR A 173 3.57 -4.96 2.52
C THR A 173 2.40 -5.10 3.48
N SER A 174 2.61 -4.81 4.75
CA SER A 174 1.55 -4.75 5.76
C SER A 174 2.03 -4.05 7.03
N PHE A 175 1.07 -3.43 7.74
CA PHE A 175 1.26 -3.02 9.13
C PHE A 175 1.19 -4.20 10.10
N ASP A 176 0.47 -5.25 9.75
CA ASP A 176 0.39 -6.47 10.55
C ASP A 176 1.52 -7.43 10.18
N TRP A 177 2.57 -7.43 11.00
CA TRP A 177 3.77 -8.24 10.75
C TRP A 177 3.53 -9.75 10.83
N ARG A 178 2.38 -10.19 11.39
CA ARG A 178 2.00 -11.61 11.38
C ARG A 178 1.81 -12.13 9.96
N VAL A 179 1.15 -11.36 9.07
CA VAL A 179 0.95 -11.79 7.68
C VAL A 179 2.26 -11.78 6.89
N LEU A 180 3.20 -10.87 7.21
CA LEU A 180 4.52 -10.88 6.60
C LEU A 180 5.31 -12.14 6.99
N ALA A 181 5.24 -12.56 8.25
CA ALA A 181 5.86 -13.81 8.71
C ALA A 181 5.22 -15.04 8.05
N ILE A 182 3.90 -15.04 7.85
CA ILE A 182 3.18 -16.09 7.11
C ILE A 182 3.66 -16.13 5.66
N MET A 183 3.70 -14.99 4.97
CA MET A 183 4.14 -14.89 3.58
C MET A 183 5.58 -15.32 3.39
N GLN A 184 6.50 -14.96 4.30
CA GLN A 184 7.88 -15.46 4.27
C GLN A 184 7.97 -16.98 4.33
N ARG A 185 7.12 -17.60 5.15
CA ARG A 185 7.05 -19.08 5.25
C ARG A 185 6.45 -19.70 3.99
N LEU A 186 5.43 -19.09 3.39
CA LEU A 186 4.75 -19.59 2.20
C LEU A 186 5.57 -19.39 0.92
N SER A 187 6.29 -18.29 0.82
CA SER A 187 7.10 -17.93 -0.36
C SER A 187 8.44 -17.33 0.08
N PRO A 188 9.41 -18.18 0.47
CA PRO A 188 10.75 -17.73 0.81
C PRO A 188 11.41 -17.00 -0.36
N GLY A 189 11.92 -15.80 -0.12
CA GLY A 189 12.54 -14.97 -1.16
C GLY A 189 11.62 -13.94 -1.82
N LEU A 190 10.29 -13.98 -1.57
CA LEU A 190 9.41 -12.87 -1.92
C LEU A 190 9.74 -11.67 -1.01
N PRO A 191 10.05 -10.48 -1.56
CA PRO A 191 10.38 -9.31 -0.74
C PRO A 191 9.23 -8.89 0.18
N MET A 192 9.54 -8.73 1.47
CA MET A 192 8.62 -8.25 2.49
C MET A 192 8.97 -6.81 2.86
N ALA A 193 8.00 -5.90 2.73
CA ALA A 193 8.09 -4.50 3.12
C ALA A 193 7.29 -4.28 4.42
N TYR A 194 7.98 -3.96 5.48
CA TYR A 194 7.41 -3.78 6.80
C TYR A 194 6.95 -2.33 6.96
N LEU A 195 5.64 -2.12 7.05
CA LEU A 195 5.08 -0.81 7.30
C LEU A 195 5.28 -0.39 8.75
N SER A 196 5.66 0.85 8.93
CA SER A 196 5.77 1.47 10.25
C SER A 196 5.46 2.96 10.21
N SER A 197 4.88 3.47 11.29
CA SER A 197 4.74 4.89 11.53
C SER A 197 4.86 5.16 13.03
N GLN A 198 5.64 6.16 13.38
CA GLN A 198 5.72 6.69 14.74
C GLN A 198 4.81 7.91 14.93
N THR A 199 4.36 8.50 13.83
CA THR A 199 3.58 9.75 13.81
C THR A 199 2.15 9.57 13.32
N TYR A 200 1.84 8.48 12.61
CA TYR A 200 0.51 8.17 12.06
C TYR A 200 -0.12 6.96 12.75
N ARG A 201 -1.42 6.72 12.50
CA ARG A 201 -2.15 5.62 13.14
C ARG A 201 -1.90 4.26 12.47
N PRO A 202 -1.86 3.18 13.22
CA PRO A 202 -1.94 3.21 14.69
C PRO A 202 -0.70 3.88 15.28
N ASP A 203 -0.93 5.00 16.01
CA ASP A 203 0.13 5.70 16.73
C ASP A 203 0.69 4.74 17.82
N PRO A 204 1.93 4.24 17.67
CA PRO A 204 2.49 3.30 18.66
C PRO A 204 2.50 3.87 20.08
N SER A 205 2.54 5.20 20.22
CA SER A 205 2.48 5.87 21.53
C SER A 205 1.10 5.79 22.19
N ARG A 206 0.06 5.48 21.43
CA ARG A 206 -1.32 5.33 21.90
C ARG A 206 -1.77 3.88 22.03
N LEU A 207 -0.98 2.93 21.52
CA LEU A 207 -1.21 1.52 21.72
C LEU A 207 -0.61 1.13 23.07
N ASN A 208 -1.32 0.34 23.85
CA ASN A 208 -0.69 -0.34 24.96
C ASN A 208 0.30 -1.41 24.44
N ARG A 209 1.18 -1.90 25.32
CA ARG A 209 2.22 -2.87 24.92
C ARG A 209 1.64 -4.13 24.27
N GLU A 210 0.53 -4.64 24.76
CA GLU A 210 -0.13 -5.83 24.21
C GLU A 210 -0.61 -5.59 22.77
N GLN A 211 -1.24 -4.45 22.54
CA GLN A 211 -1.68 -4.04 21.21
C GLN A 211 -0.52 -3.87 20.24
N LEU A 212 0.57 -3.24 20.69
CA LEU A 212 1.78 -3.09 19.87
C LEU A 212 2.36 -4.44 19.48
N LEU A 213 2.51 -5.35 20.45
CA LEU A 213 3.02 -6.70 20.21
C LEU A 213 2.12 -7.52 19.25
N ALA A 214 0.81 -7.28 19.29
CA ALA A 214 -0.11 -7.91 18.32
C ALA A 214 0.20 -7.48 16.88
N TRP A 215 0.48 -6.21 16.62
CA TRP A 215 0.86 -5.70 15.31
C TRP A 215 2.25 -6.16 14.86
N THR A 216 3.21 -6.22 15.77
CA THR A 216 4.61 -6.54 15.46
C THR A 216 4.94 -8.03 15.53
N ASN A 217 3.94 -8.90 15.54
CA ASN A 217 4.13 -10.35 15.69
C ASN A 217 4.92 -10.72 16.94
N GLY A 218 4.66 -10.02 18.05
CA GLY A 218 5.31 -10.25 19.36
C GLY A 218 6.67 -9.58 19.55
N MET A 219 7.17 -8.84 18.57
CA MET A 219 8.44 -8.13 18.70
C MET A 219 8.26 -6.81 19.44
N ASP A 220 9.03 -6.63 20.53
CA ASP A 220 9.00 -5.40 21.33
C ASP A 220 10.11 -4.45 20.85
N PRO A 221 9.79 -3.19 20.48
CA PRO A 221 10.79 -2.20 20.12
C PRO A 221 11.87 -1.98 21.19
N GLN A 222 11.55 -2.18 22.46
CA GLN A 222 12.52 -2.02 23.55
C GLN A 222 13.66 -3.02 23.49
N ASP A 223 13.41 -4.25 22.99
CA ASP A 223 14.42 -5.27 22.80
C ASP A 223 15.45 -4.90 21.71
N PHE A 224 15.13 -3.89 20.90
CA PHE A 224 15.95 -3.38 19.80
C PHE A 224 16.41 -1.93 20.01
N GLY A 225 16.38 -1.44 21.26
CA GLY A 225 16.74 -0.06 21.59
C GLY A 225 15.84 1.00 20.92
N GLY A 226 14.60 0.63 20.58
CA GLY A 226 13.64 1.48 19.87
C GLY A 226 13.87 1.59 18.36
N SER A 227 14.83 0.84 17.80
CA SER A 227 15.19 0.92 16.37
C SER A 227 14.31 0.01 15.52
N VAL A 228 13.41 0.60 14.75
CA VAL A 228 12.56 -0.11 13.77
C VAL A 228 13.38 -0.85 12.70
N PRO A 229 14.45 -0.28 12.10
CA PRO A 229 15.30 -1.03 11.18
C PRO A 229 15.89 -2.32 11.77
N HIS A 230 16.34 -2.31 13.02
CA HIS A 230 16.84 -3.52 13.67
C HIS A 230 15.75 -4.56 13.91
N MET A 231 14.54 -4.14 14.26
CA MET A 231 13.39 -5.04 14.38
C MET A 231 13.08 -5.73 13.05
N ILE A 232 13.01 -4.95 11.94
CA ILE A 232 12.70 -5.45 10.61
C ILE A 232 13.77 -6.43 10.13
N HIS A 233 15.05 -6.11 10.37
CA HIS A 233 16.17 -7.00 10.04
C HIS A 233 16.04 -8.32 10.83
N ALA A 234 15.77 -8.26 12.12
CA ALA A 234 15.58 -9.45 12.96
C ALA A 234 14.34 -10.27 12.55
N ALA A 235 13.30 -9.63 12.03
CA ALA A 235 12.13 -10.27 11.44
C ALA A 235 12.40 -10.90 10.07
N GLY A 236 13.59 -10.74 9.49
CA GLY A 236 13.94 -11.23 8.15
C GLY A 236 13.35 -10.37 7.03
N GLY A 237 13.01 -9.11 7.30
CA GLY A 237 12.48 -8.17 6.33
C GLY A 237 13.51 -7.73 5.29
N HIS A 238 13.03 -7.22 4.17
CA HIS A 238 13.85 -6.75 3.04
C HIS A 238 13.75 -5.24 2.85
N ILE A 239 12.62 -4.66 3.24
CA ILE A 239 12.28 -3.26 3.00
C ILE A 239 11.69 -2.68 4.29
N TRP A 240 12.24 -1.58 4.74
CA TRP A 240 11.60 -0.71 5.71
C TRP A 240 10.72 0.30 4.96
N SER A 241 9.41 0.14 5.03
CA SER A 241 8.42 1.04 4.42
C SER A 241 7.84 1.94 5.50
N CYS A 242 8.31 3.17 5.59
CA CYS A 242 8.01 4.06 6.72
C CYS A 242 7.24 5.31 6.32
N ASP A 243 6.53 5.89 7.29
CA ASP A 243 5.99 7.24 7.16
C ASP A 243 7.14 8.20 6.81
N HIS A 244 6.95 9.03 5.79
CA HIS A 244 7.98 9.95 5.31
C HIS A 244 8.50 10.91 6.39
N ARG A 245 7.69 11.18 7.43
CA ARG A 245 8.06 12.06 8.56
C ARG A 245 8.99 11.39 9.54
N ASP A 246 9.04 10.07 9.56
CA ASP A 246 9.92 9.28 10.42
C ASP A 246 11.33 9.10 9.81
N VAL A 247 11.52 9.51 8.55
CA VAL A 247 12.78 9.37 7.83
C VAL A 247 13.81 10.39 8.31
N THR A 248 14.95 9.88 8.81
CA THR A 248 16.15 10.66 9.05
C THR A 248 17.35 10.04 8.30
N PRO A 249 18.39 10.82 7.95
CA PRO A 249 19.60 10.27 7.31
C PRO A 249 20.27 9.17 8.13
N GLU A 250 20.25 9.28 9.46
CA GLU A 250 20.81 8.29 10.38
C GLU A 250 20.04 6.98 10.34
N ALA A 251 18.68 7.05 10.32
CA ALA A 251 17.83 5.88 10.25
C ALA A 251 17.98 5.15 8.90
N VAL A 252 18.10 5.91 7.79
CA VAL A 252 18.37 5.36 6.46
C VAL A 252 19.75 4.67 6.44
N THR A 253 20.79 5.32 6.96
CA THR A 253 22.13 4.73 7.07
C THR A 253 22.12 3.44 7.89
N THR A 254 21.37 3.42 8.99
CA THR A 254 21.20 2.21 9.81
C THR A 254 20.51 1.10 9.03
N ALA A 255 19.42 1.40 8.34
CA ALA A 255 18.69 0.43 7.52
C ALA A 255 19.58 -0.16 6.42
N HIS A 256 20.33 0.68 5.68
CA HIS A 256 21.28 0.25 4.67
C HIS A 256 22.40 -0.60 5.24
N GLY A 257 22.93 -0.25 6.42
CA GLY A 257 23.94 -1.06 7.14
C GLY A 257 23.44 -2.45 7.51
N LEU A 258 22.12 -2.63 7.64
CA LEU A 258 21.45 -3.91 7.88
C LEU A 258 21.02 -4.63 6.60
N GLY A 259 21.29 -4.06 5.43
CA GLY A 259 20.89 -4.61 4.13
C GLY A 259 19.42 -4.36 3.76
N LEU A 260 18.72 -3.48 4.47
CA LEU A 260 17.35 -3.10 4.17
C LEU A 260 17.31 -1.98 3.12
N ARG A 261 16.34 -2.04 2.21
CA ARG A 261 15.94 -0.87 1.42
C ARG A 261 14.97 -0.01 2.24
N VAL A 262 14.91 1.28 1.93
CA VAL A 262 14.02 2.23 2.60
C VAL A 262 13.04 2.82 1.59
N TRP A 263 11.74 2.59 1.81
CA TRP A 263 10.65 3.22 1.07
C TRP A 263 9.89 4.17 1.99
N ALA A 264 9.62 5.39 1.51
CA ALA A 264 8.93 6.41 2.30
C ALA A 264 7.55 6.71 1.72
N TRP A 265 6.50 6.67 2.55
CA TRP A 265 5.11 6.97 2.21
C TRP A 265 4.50 8.01 3.17
N THR A 266 3.48 8.77 2.83
CA THR A 266 3.08 9.13 1.50
C THR A 266 3.55 10.54 1.26
N ALA A 267 4.53 10.74 0.40
CA ALA A 267 5.11 12.06 0.13
C ALA A 267 4.47 12.68 -1.10
N ASN A 268 3.73 13.77 -0.90
CA ASN A 268 2.93 14.43 -1.92
C ASN A 268 3.43 15.84 -2.27
N GLN A 269 4.25 16.43 -1.40
CA GLN A 269 4.79 17.77 -1.62
C GLN A 269 6.23 17.69 -2.12
N PRO A 270 6.62 18.52 -3.10
CA PRO A 270 7.98 18.53 -3.64
C PRO A 270 9.06 18.70 -2.56
N GLU A 271 8.79 19.49 -1.54
CA GLU A 271 9.72 19.74 -0.44
C GLU A 271 10.05 18.44 0.34
N ASP A 272 9.02 17.62 0.61
CA ASP A 272 9.21 16.31 1.24
C ASP A 272 9.97 15.36 0.33
N MET A 273 9.66 15.34 -0.96
CA MET A 273 10.36 14.52 -1.95
C MET A 273 11.85 14.88 -2.01
N HIS A 274 12.20 16.17 -2.05
CA HIS A 274 13.58 16.63 -2.01
C HIS A 274 14.30 16.16 -0.74
N ARG A 275 13.67 16.35 0.42
CA ARG A 275 14.22 15.94 1.73
C ARG A 275 14.49 14.43 1.78
N LEU A 276 13.56 13.61 1.27
CA LEU A 276 13.70 12.15 1.25
C LEU A 276 14.82 11.70 0.31
N ILE A 277 14.95 12.33 -0.86
CA ILE A 277 16.07 12.06 -1.79
C ILE A 277 17.39 12.41 -1.12
N ASP A 278 17.48 13.54 -0.41
CA ASP A 278 18.69 13.95 0.30
C ASP A 278 19.00 13.02 1.48
N ALA A 279 17.99 12.44 2.12
CA ALA A 279 18.16 11.42 3.14
C ALA A 279 18.62 10.06 2.59
N GLY A 280 18.56 9.85 1.27
CA GLY A 280 19.05 8.65 0.60
C GLY A 280 18.08 7.47 0.60
N VAL A 281 16.75 7.71 0.63
CA VAL A 281 15.77 6.62 0.51
C VAL A 281 15.85 5.93 -0.85
N ASP A 282 15.50 4.65 -0.91
CA ASP A 282 15.54 3.84 -2.14
C ASP A 282 14.25 3.96 -2.97
N GLY A 283 13.15 4.41 -2.35
CA GLY A 283 11.89 4.63 -3.06
C GLY A 283 10.98 5.61 -2.34
N ILE A 284 10.15 6.27 -3.12
CA ILE A 284 9.12 7.19 -2.61
C ILE A 284 7.77 6.75 -3.15
N ILE A 285 6.82 6.55 -2.24
CA ILE A 285 5.43 6.23 -2.52
C ILE A 285 4.63 7.53 -2.45
N SER A 286 3.95 7.88 -3.57
CA SER A 286 3.24 9.15 -3.70
C SER A 286 1.86 8.99 -4.35
N ASP A 287 0.89 9.79 -3.89
CA ASP A 287 -0.40 9.96 -4.56
C ASP A 287 -0.28 10.72 -5.88
N TYR A 288 0.82 11.48 -6.03
CA TYR A 288 1.12 12.32 -7.17
C TYR A 288 2.44 11.90 -7.83
N PRO A 289 2.50 10.72 -8.47
CA PRO A 289 3.73 10.24 -9.11
C PRO A 289 4.23 11.19 -10.23
N ASN A 290 3.36 12.00 -10.83
CA ASN A 290 3.73 13.07 -11.76
C ASN A 290 4.64 14.12 -11.09
N ARG A 291 4.33 14.55 -9.87
CA ARG A 291 5.15 15.51 -9.11
C ARG A 291 6.49 14.89 -8.75
N LEU A 292 6.48 13.62 -8.29
CA LEU A 292 7.68 12.90 -7.93
C LEU A 292 8.62 12.75 -9.14
N ARG A 293 8.07 12.43 -10.31
CA ARG A 293 8.83 12.39 -11.57
C ARG A 293 9.51 13.73 -11.86
N THR A 294 8.73 14.84 -11.80
CA THR A 294 9.26 16.18 -12.03
C THR A 294 10.42 16.52 -11.08
N VAL A 295 10.29 16.18 -9.80
CA VAL A 295 11.35 16.39 -8.80
C VAL A 295 12.59 15.54 -9.13
N ALA A 296 12.42 14.28 -9.47
CA ALA A 296 13.51 13.36 -9.79
C ALA A 296 14.28 13.83 -11.05
N GLU A 297 13.57 14.22 -12.11
CA GLU A 297 14.16 14.77 -13.34
C GLU A 297 14.94 16.07 -13.08
N ALA A 298 14.35 17.00 -12.29
CA ALA A 298 15.04 18.24 -11.91
C ALA A 298 16.32 18.02 -11.10
N ARG A 299 16.43 16.87 -10.43
CA ARG A 299 17.63 16.44 -9.70
C ARG A 299 18.61 15.61 -10.53
N GLY A 300 18.29 15.36 -11.80
CA GLY A 300 19.14 14.56 -12.70
C GLY A 300 19.22 13.09 -12.30
N LEU A 301 18.21 12.58 -11.58
CA LEU A 301 18.15 11.16 -11.23
C LEU A 301 17.74 10.34 -12.46
N ALA A 302 18.38 9.19 -12.65
CA ALA A 302 17.96 8.23 -13.66
C ALA A 302 16.61 7.63 -13.28
N LEU A 303 15.65 7.69 -14.18
CA LEU A 303 14.31 7.13 -14.04
C LEU A 303 14.15 5.89 -14.92
#